data_b9c325ea76d8514947338b2fc81d46b4
#
_entry.id   b9c325ea76d8514947338b2fc81d46b4
#
_cell.length_a   1.000
_cell.length_b   1.000
_cell.length_c   1.000
_cell.angle_alpha   90.00
_cell.angle_beta   90.00
_cell.angle_gamma   90.00
#
_symmetry.space_group_name_H-M   'P 1'
#
loop_
_entity.id
_entity.type
_entity.pdbx_description
1 polymer ?
#
loop_
_entity_poly.entity_id
_entity_poly.type
_entity_poly.pdbx_seq_one_letter_code
_entity_poly.pdbx_strand_id
1 'polypeptide(L)' 'DKISMYIDLETYPDAKPYFEMALKDFGDNEFRKDNFILLNLAVGGNFPGIWDINQVTALNNGPAEMEVDYVRVFQKK' A
#
# COMPACT_ATOMS: atom_id res chain seq x y z
N ASP A 1 -7.12 -12.13 15.74
CA ASP A 1 -6.31 -11.83 14.57
C ASP A 1 -6.40 -10.37 14.19
N LYS A 2 -5.36 -9.86 13.60
CA LYS A 2 -5.28 -8.47 13.18
C LYS A 2 -4.42 -8.34 11.93
N ILE A 3 -4.63 -7.23 11.21
CA ILE A 3 -3.74 -6.80 10.15
C ILE A 3 -2.95 -5.60 10.67
N SER A 4 -1.63 -5.66 10.51
CA SER A 4 -0.74 -4.56 10.89
C SER A 4 0.11 -4.18 9.68
N MET A 5 0.31 -2.88 9.49
CA MET A 5 1.10 -2.34 8.38
C MET A 5 2.27 -1.53 8.91
N TYR A 6 3.42 -1.72 8.29
CA TYR A 6 4.68 -1.08 8.70
C TYR A 6 5.36 -0.45 7.50
N ILE A 7 6.20 0.52 7.78
CA ILE A 7 7.06 1.15 6.78
C ILE A 7 8.51 0.95 7.20
N ASP A 8 9.32 0.45 6.29
CA ASP A 8 10.79 0.38 6.40
C ASP A 8 11.29 -0.37 7.64
N LEU A 9 10.77 -1.58 7.83
CA LEU A 9 11.20 -2.44 8.94
C LEU A 9 12.68 -2.85 8.85
N GLU A 10 13.27 -2.88 7.65
CA GLU A 10 14.68 -3.23 7.50
C GLU A 10 15.58 -2.19 8.15
N THR A 11 15.24 -0.91 7.99
CA THR A 11 16.00 0.19 8.61
C THR A 11 15.58 0.40 10.06
N TYR A 12 14.31 0.20 10.38
CA TYR A 12 13.75 0.45 11.71
C TYR A 12 13.03 -0.79 12.22
N PRO A 13 13.77 -1.84 12.66
CA PRO A 13 13.14 -3.11 13.05
C PRO A 13 12.22 -2.99 14.26
N ASP A 14 12.36 -1.95 15.07
CA ASP A 14 11.52 -1.71 16.25
C ASP A 14 10.35 -0.75 15.94
N ALA A 15 10.11 -0.41 14.67
CA ALA A 15 9.06 0.50 14.29
C ALA A 15 7.70 -0.07 14.68
N LYS A 16 6.82 0.82 15.15
CA LYS A 16 5.42 0.47 15.42
C LYS A 16 4.63 0.49 14.11
N PRO A 17 3.57 -0.30 14.03
CA PRO A 17 2.74 -0.24 12.83
C PRO A 17 2.08 1.14 12.68
N TYR A 18 2.02 1.63 11.44
CA TYR A 18 1.30 2.88 11.18
C TYR A 18 -0.21 2.64 11.01
N PHE A 19 -0.61 1.39 10.88
CA PHE A 19 -2.02 1.00 10.77
C PHE A 19 -2.20 -0.39 11.37
N GLU A 20 -3.24 -0.56 12.20
CA GLU A 20 -3.67 -1.86 12.69
C GLU A 20 -5.18 -1.96 12.64
N MET A 21 -5.68 -3.14 12.31
CA MET A 21 -7.10 -3.42 12.26
C MET A 21 -7.36 -4.82 12.80
N ALA A 22 -8.23 -4.91 13.80
CA ALA A 22 -8.67 -6.19 14.32
C ALA A 22 -9.71 -6.79 13.37
N LEU A 23 -9.49 -8.03 12.93
CA LEU A 23 -10.35 -8.65 11.92
C LEU A 23 -11.74 -8.94 12.45
N LYS A 24 -11.86 -9.29 13.71
CA LYS A 24 -13.15 -9.67 14.32
C LYS A 24 -14.17 -8.53 14.30
N ASP A 25 -13.71 -7.29 14.20
CA ASP A 25 -14.59 -6.12 14.30
C ASP A 25 -15.20 -5.72 12.95
N PHE A 26 -14.77 -6.35 11.85
CA PHE A 26 -15.09 -5.90 10.49
C PHE A 26 -15.65 -7.00 9.59
N GLY A 27 -16.17 -8.09 10.17
CA GLY A 27 -16.63 -9.19 9.34
C GLY A 27 -15.47 -9.77 8.53
N ASP A 28 -14.67 -10.54 9.16
CA ASP A 28 -13.31 -10.89 8.77
C ASP A 28 -13.18 -11.88 7.60
N ASN A 29 -14.28 -12.34 7.04
CA ASN A 29 -14.23 -13.40 6.02
C ASN A 29 -13.40 -13.03 4.80
N GLU A 30 -13.44 -11.78 4.39
CA GLU A 30 -12.70 -11.34 3.20
C GLU A 30 -11.20 -11.43 3.37
N PHE A 31 -10.71 -11.19 4.59
CA PHE A 31 -9.28 -11.26 4.89
C PHE A 31 -8.78 -12.67 5.16
N ARG A 32 -9.70 -13.63 5.28
CA ARG A 32 -9.36 -15.05 5.50
C ARG A 32 -9.45 -15.88 4.22
N LYS A 33 -9.91 -15.27 3.14
CA LYS A 33 -9.95 -15.90 1.82
C LYS A 33 -8.63 -15.69 1.09
N ASP A 34 -8.43 -16.48 0.07
CA ASP A 34 -7.30 -16.30 -0.82
C ASP A 34 -7.36 -14.93 -1.48
N ASN A 35 -6.24 -14.24 -1.48
CA ASN A 35 -6.10 -12.93 -2.08
C ASN A 35 -4.93 -12.92 -3.03
N PHE A 36 -4.93 -12.00 -3.98
CA PHE A 36 -3.82 -11.78 -4.87
C PHE A 36 -3.13 -10.45 -4.55
N ILE A 37 -1.89 -10.32 -5.02
CA ILE A 37 -1.12 -9.10 -4.84
C ILE A 37 -1.46 -8.14 -5.98
N LEU A 38 -1.76 -6.90 -5.63
CA LEU A 38 -2.05 -5.84 -6.58
C LEU A 38 -1.12 -4.67 -6.32
N LEU A 39 -0.35 -4.29 -7.36
CA LEU A 39 0.49 -3.10 -7.32
C LEU A 39 -0.16 -2.05 -8.21
N ASN A 40 -0.35 -0.85 -7.67
CA ASN A 40 -1.10 0.19 -8.35
C ASN A 40 -0.41 1.54 -8.24
N LEU A 41 -0.45 2.31 -9.34
CA LEU A 41 -0.03 3.69 -9.35
C LEU A 41 -1.14 4.54 -9.97
N ALA A 42 -1.72 5.41 -9.17
CA ALA A 42 -2.77 6.31 -9.64
C ALA A 42 -2.21 7.71 -9.87
N VAL A 43 -2.78 8.42 -10.84
CA VAL A 43 -2.39 9.79 -11.18
C VAL A 43 -3.57 10.71 -10.91
N GLY A 44 -3.38 11.68 -10.00
CA GLY A 44 -4.44 12.62 -9.64
C GLY A 44 -5.63 11.94 -8.97
N GLY A 45 -6.81 12.53 -9.15
CA GLY A 45 -8.07 11.99 -8.69
C GLY A 45 -8.52 12.53 -7.33
N ASN A 46 -9.41 11.77 -6.68
CA ASN A 46 -10.05 12.21 -5.44
C ASN A 46 -9.10 12.39 -4.26
N PHE A 47 -8.19 11.45 -4.08
CA PHE A 47 -7.37 11.42 -2.89
C PHE A 47 -6.46 12.66 -2.76
N PRO A 48 -5.69 13.02 -3.82
CA PRO A 48 -4.91 14.27 -3.78
C PRO A 48 -5.73 15.50 -4.14
N GLY A 49 -6.97 15.34 -4.60
CA GLY A 49 -7.80 16.47 -5.03
C GLY A 49 -7.33 17.12 -6.32
N ILE A 50 -6.69 16.37 -7.19
CA ILE A 50 -6.13 16.86 -8.45
C ILE A 50 -6.91 16.26 -9.61
N TRP A 51 -7.63 17.10 -10.34
CA TRP A 51 -8.50 16.70 -11.44
C TRP A 51 -8.01 17.15 -12.81
N ASP A 52 -7.10 18.12 -12.83
CA ASP A 52 -6.53 18.70 -14.05
C ASP A 52 -5.14 18.13 -14.27
N ILE A 53 -4.92 17.53 -15.44
CA ILE A 53 -3.61 16.95 -15.79
C ILE A 53 -2.48 17.97 -15.69
N ASN A 54 -2.78 19.24 -15.91
CA ASN A 54 -1.80 20.33 -15.82
C ASN A 54 -1.31 20.56 -14.40
N GLN A 55 -2.02 20.05 -13.40
CA GLN A 55 -1.60 20.11 -11.99
C GLN A 55 -0.73 18.93 -11.58
N VAL A 56 -0.54 17.96 -12.46
CA VAL A 56 0.32 16.80 -12.20
C VAL A 56 1.75 17.15 -12.60
N THR A 57 2.48 17.71 -11.65
CA THR A 57 3.82 18.27 -11.92
C THR A 57 4.91 17.22 -12.12
N ALA A 58 4.69 16.00 -11.59
CA ALA A 58 5.68 14.92 -11.73
C ALA A 58 5.94 14.53 -13.17
N LEU A 59 5.01 14.83 -14.09
CA LEU A 59 5.14 14.50 -15.52
C LEU A 59 5.73 15.63 -16.36
N ASN A 60 6.05 16.76 -15.77
CA ASN A 60 6.51 17.95 -16.52
C ASN A 60 7.84 17.73 -17.22
N ASN A 61 8.70 16.89 -16.69
CA ASN A 61 10.04 16.65 -17.22
C ASN A 61 10.18 15.27 -17.86
N GLY A 62 9.08 14.68 -18.30
CA GLY A 62 9.06 13.36 -18.91
C GLY A 62 8.26 12.36 -18.11
N PRO A 63 8.28 11.07 -18.49
CA PRO A 63 7.53 10.05 -17.78
C PRO A 63 8.04 9.85 -16.37
N ALA A 64 7.11 9.55 -15.45
CA ALA A 64 7.41 9.14 -14.09
C ALA A 64 7.08 7.66 -13.93
N GLU A 65 7.84 6.95 -13.13
CA GLU A 65 7.72 5.51 -12.97
C GLU A 65 7.57 5.14 -11.51
N MET A 66 6.78 4.10 -11.25
CA MET A 66 6.81 3.39 -9.98
C MET A 66 7.67 2.15 -10.17
N GLU A 67 8.70 2.03 -9.36
CA GLU A 67 9.60 0.90 -9.43
C GLU A 67 9.39 0.00 -8.21
N VAL A 68 9.33 -1.32 -8.45
CA VAL A 68 9.21 -2.31 -7.39
C VAL A 68 10.40 -3.26 -7.49
N ASP A 69 11.20 -3.27 -6.44
CA ASP A 69 12.38 -4.14 -6.40
C ASP A 69 11.97 -5.61 -6.24
N TYR A 70 11.19 -5.90 -5.21
CA TYR A 70 10.69 -7.27 -5.00
C TYR A 70 9.46 -7.27 -4.11
N VAL A 71 8.74 -8.39 -4.16
CA VAL A 71 7.67 -8.71 -3.23
C VAL A 71 7.98 -10.08 -2.63
N ARG A 72 7.92 -10.17 -1.31
CA ARG A 72 8.12 -11.42 -0.58
C ARG A 72 6.92 -11.73 0.28
N VAL A 73 6.52 -13.00 0.29
CA VAL A 73 5.41 -13.47 1.12
C VAL A 73 5.94 -14.56 2.05
N PHE A 74 5.72 -14.38 3.34
CA PHE A 74 6.10 -15.35 4.35
C PHE A 74 4.87 -15.88 5.03
N GLN A 75 4.83 -17.16 5.26
CA GLN A 75 3.71 -17.80 5.91
C GLN A 75 4.20 -18.72 7.00
N LYS A 76 3.54 -18.67 8.16
CA LYS A 76 3.84 -19.57 9.26
C LYS A 76 3.40 -20.98 8.89
N LYS A 77 4.28 -21.93 9.10
CA LYS A 77 3.97 -23.35 8.84
C LYS A 77 3.15 -23.96 9.97
#